data_253850b807ebfadb5686286ffa201dc1
#
_entry.id   253850b807ebfadb5686286ffa201dc1
#
_cell.length_a   1.000
_cell.length_b   1.000
_cell.length_c   1.000
_cell.angle_alpha   90.00
_cell.angle_beta   90.00
_cell.angle_gamma   90.00
#
_symmetry.space_group_name_H-M   'P 1'
#
loop_
_entity.id
_entity.type
_entity.pdbx_description
1 polymer ?
#
loop_
_entity_poly.entity_id
_entity_poly.type
_entity_poly.pdbx_seq_one_letter_code
_entity_poly.pdbx_strand_id
1 'polypeptide(L)'
;RELAGWLAGLPRRASLSLAFKARWPEVWQRLIRPYLRQSGVASPYDILRSVVTGYRLIERRPADEAFIRRFLEIAHLAENDGRASISAFLEFWNDKGEGETVPQPENAGAVRVMTIHKAKGLQFPAVVVPYHHFHTDNKTPALVTADFPEGRLLVPDQPGLGLDYARRRARELAEQLHLLYVAWT
;
A
#
# COMPACT_ATOMS: atom_id res chain seq x y z
N ARG A 1 -8.98 6.62 -30.15
CA ARG A 1 -10.47 6.55 -30.21
C ARG A 1 -10.94 5.17 -30.72
N GLU A 2 -10.34 4.61 -31.80
CA GLU A 2 -10.70 3.30 -32.35
C GLU A 2 -10.59 2.15 -31.34
N LEU A 3 -9.49 2.09 -30.58
CA LEU A 3 -9.27 1.05 -29.56
C LEU A 3 -10.32 1.11 -28.44
N ALA A 4 -10.69 2.30 -27.98
CA ALA A 4 -11.68 2.46 -26.90
C ALA A 4 -13.08 2.02 -27.37
N GLY A 5 -13.48 2.36 -28.60
CA GLY A 5 -14.74 1.91 -29.18
C GLY A 5 -14.79 0.39 -29.37
N TRP A 6 -13.68 -0.21 -29.79
CA TRP A 6 -13.58 -1.65 -29.94
C TRP A 6 -13.67 -2.38 -28.58
N LEU A 7 -12.98 -1.88 -27.54
CA LEU A 7 -13.05 -2.43 -26.19
C LEU A 7 -14.48 -2.41 -25.61
N ALA A 8 -15.19 -1.31 -25.83
CA ALA A 8 -16.57 -1.16 -25.38
C ALA A 8 -17.55 -2.15 -26.07
N GLY A 9 -17.23 -2.60 -27.29
CA GLY A 9 -18.03 -3.56 -28.05
C GLY A 9 -17.73 -5.04 -27.76
N LEU A 10 -16.72 -5.35 -26.92
CA LEU A 10 -16.36 -6.72 -26.62
C LEU A 10 -17.33 -7.38 -25.63
N PRO A 11 -17.71 -8.65 -25.84
CA PRO A 11 -18.48 -9.42 -24.85
C PRO A 11 -17.70 -9.51 -23.51
N ARG A 12 -18.41 -9.39 -22.39
CA ARG A 12 -17.80 -9.42 -21.04
C ARG A 12 -16.94 -10.68 -20.75
N ARG A 13 -17.16 -11.77 -21.48
CA ARG A 13 -16.39 -13.04 -21.34
C ARG A 13 -15.37 -13.27 -22.43
N ALA A 14 -15.17 -12.33 -23.34
CA ALA A 14 -14.21 -12.50 -24.42
C ALA A 14 -12.77 -12.40 -23.89
N SER A 15 -11.90 -13.31 -24.35
CA SER A 15 -10.47 -13.18 -24.11
C SER A 15 -9.93 -11.98 -24.87
N LEU A 16 -9.54 -10.92 -24.14
CA LEU A 16 -9.04 -9.66 -24.70
C LEU A 16 -7.84 -9.88 -25.62
N SER A 17 -6.91 -10.76 -25.21
CA SER A 17 -5.68 -11.07 -25.96
C SER A 17 -5.98 -11.76 -27.29
N LEU A 18 -6.91 -12.71 -27.30
CA LEU A 18 -7.34 -13.40 -28.53
C LEU A 18 -8.07 -12.47 -29.48
N ALA A 19 -9.01 -11.69 -28.97
CA ALA A 19 -9.75 -10.69 -29.75
C ALA A 19 -8.83 -9.61 -30.35
N PHE A 20 -7.86 -9.11 -29.58
CA PHE A 20 -6.88 -8.13 -30.05
C PHE A 20 -5.98 -8.74 -31.13
N LYS A 21 -5.47 -9.96 -30.93
CA LYS A 21 -4.66 -10.67 -31.91
C LYS A 21 -5.40 -10.92 -33.23
N ALA A 22 -6.71 -11.24 -33.15
CA ALA A 22 -7.54 -11.44 -34.35
C ALA A 22 -7.78 -10.12 -35.10
N ARG A 23 -8.02 -9.00 -34.37
CA ARG A 23 -8.34 -7.70 -34.95
C ARG A 23 -7.11 -6.99 -35.55
N TRP A 24 -5.95 -7.12 -34.88
CA TRP A 24 -4.70 -6.45 -35.27
C TRP A 24 -3.50 -7.42 -35.25
N PRO A 25 -3.43 -8.40 -36.15
CA PRO A 25 -2.39 -9.42 -36.12
C PRO A 25 -0.97 -8.87 -36.31
N GLU A 26 -0.79 -7.86 -37.14
CA GLU A 26 0.52 -7.23 -37.39
C GLU A 26 1.00 -6.46 -36.14
N VAL A 27 0.10 -5.73 -35.49
CA VAL A 27 0.39 -5.00 -34.24
C VAL A 27 0.77 -6.00 -33.12
N TRP A 28 0.02 -7.10 -33.03
CA TRP A 28 0.34 -8.17 -32.08
C TRP A 28 1.73 -8.76 -32.31
N GLN A 29 2.06 -9.09 -33.57
CA GLN A 29 3.36 -9.65 -33.93
C GLN A 29 4.51 -8.71 -33.61
N ARG A 30 4.33 -7.40 -33.83
CA ARG A 30 5.34 -6.38 -33.61
C ARG A 30 5.50 -5.99 -32.15
N LEU A 31 4.40 -5.79 -31.44
CA LEU A 31 4.43 -5.16 -30.11
C LEU A 31 4.33 -6.15 -28.94
N ILE A 32 3.70 -7.31 -29.10
CA ILE A 32 3.41 -8.21 -27.98
C ILE A 32 4.19 -9.53 -28.09
N ARG A 33 4.20 -10.13 -29.26
CA ARG A 33 4.81 -11.44 -29.46
C ARG A 33 6.30 -11.52 -29.07
N PRO A 34 7.16 -10.51 -29.29
CA PRO A 34 8.57 -10.59 -28.89
C PRO A 34 8.73 -10.83 -27.40
N TYR A 35 7.92 -10.18 -26.55
CA TYR A 35 7.98 -10.32 -25.09
C TYR A 35 7.42 -11.67 -24.62
N LEU A 36 6.34 -12.15 -25.26
CA LEU A 36 5.79 -13.48 -24.95
C LEU A 36 6.79 -14.61 -25.25
N ARG A 37 7.61 -14.46 -26.28
CA ARG A 37 8.66 -15.43 -26.60
C ARG A 37 9.78 -15.48 -25.56
N GLN A 38 10.03 -14.37 -24.89
CA GLN A 38 11.06 -14.26 -23.85
C GLN A 38 10.58 -14.86 -22.52
N SER A 39 9.27 -15.01 -22.29
CA SER A 39 8.69 -15.41 -21.01
C SER A 39 9.13 -16.81 -20.50
N GLY A 40 9.72 -17.65 -21.34
CA GLY A 40 10.26 -18.96 -20.93
C GLY A 40 11.78 -19.00 -20.81
N VAL A 41 12.49 -17.93 -21.17
CA VAL A 41 13.95 -17.91 -21.26
C VAL A 41 14.57 -16.76 -20.47
N ALA A 42 13.95 -15.59 -20.50
CA ALA A 42 14.45 -14.39 -19.83
C ALA A 42 13.81 -14.22 -18.45
N SER A 43 14.54 -13.55 -17.57
CA SER A 43 14.05 -13.22 -16.23
C SER A 43 12.90 -12.21 -16.25
N PRO A 44 12.09 -12.12 -15.18
CA PRO A 44 11.04 -11.09 -15.07
C PRO A 44 11.59 -9.67 -15.26
N TYR A 45 12.73 -9.38 -14.64
CA TYR A 45 13.38 -8.07 -14.75
C TYR A 45 13.78 -7.75 -16.20
N ASP A 46 14.41 -8.70 -16.90
CA ASP A 46 14.85 -8.49 -18.29
C ASP A 46 13.69 -8.28 -19.25
N ILE A 47 12.59 -9.04 -19.08
CA ILE A 47 11.37 -8.86 -19.86
C ILE A 47 10.79 -7.47 -19.64
N LEU A 48 10.61 -7.07 -18.37
CA LEU A 48 10.04 -5.77 -18.01
C LEU A 48 10.93 -4.63 -18.47
N ARG A 49 12.24 -4.74 -18.29
CA ARG A 49 13.21 -3.77 -18.81
C ARG A 49 13.11 -3.63 -20.33
N SER A 50 13.00 -4.73 -21.05
CA SER A 50 12.87 -4.71 -22.50
C SER A 50 11.56 -4.06 -22.95
N VAL A 51 10.45 -4.24 -22.21
CA VAL A 51 9.18 -3.57 -22.43
C VAL A 51 9.33 -2.06 -22.20
N VAL A 52 9.89 -1.65 -21.05
CA VAL A 52 10.09 -0.24 -20.69
C VAL A 52 10.92 0.48 -21.76
N THR A 53 12.01 -0.14 -22.19
CA THR A 53 12.90 0.43 -23.21
C THR A 53 12.26 0.39 -24.60
N GLY A 54 11.67 -0.73 -25.00
CA GLY A 54 11.07 -0.90 -26.33
C GLY A 54 9.89 0.02 -26.58
N TYR A 55 9.12 0.33 -25.56
CA TYR A 55 8.01 1.30 -25.66
C TYR A 55 8.41 2.72 -25.27
N ARG A 56 9.65 2.95 -24.85
CA ARG A 56 10.14 4.24 -24.39
C ARG A 56 9.25 4.84 -23.29
N LEU A 57 8.89 4.01 -22.30
CA LEU A 57 7.88 4.39 -21.30
C LEU A 57 8.31 5.58 -20.45
N ILE A 58 9.58 5.65 -20.05
CA ILE A 58 10.11 6.75 -19.24
C ILE A 58 10.07 8.07 -20.04
N GLU A 59 10.49 8.03 -21.30
CA GLU A 59 10.50 9.23 -22.17
C GLU A 59 9.10 9.74 -22.48
N ARG A 60 8.16 8.80 -22.65
CA ARG A 60 6.76 9.15 -22.96
C ARG A 60 5.95 9.57 -21.74
N ARG A 61 6.36 9.15 -20.57
CA ARG A 61 5.69 9.39 -19.30
C ARG A 61 6.68 9.77 -18.20
N PRO A 62 7.34 10.92 -18.31
CA PRO A 62 8.35 11.34 -17.36
C PRO A 62 7.81 11.52 -15.94
N ALA A 63 6.52 11.86 -15.80
CA ALA A 63 5.88 11.94 -14.49
C ALA A 63 5.78 10.58 -13.77
N ASP A 64 5.78 9.48 -14.52
CA ASP A 64 5.68 8.12 -13.97
C ASP A 64 7.06 7.44 -13.80
N GLU A 65 8.16 8.13 -14.08
CA GLU A 65 9.51 7.55 -14.07
C GLU A 65 9.85 6.88 -12.74
N ALA A 66 9.56 7.53 -11.61
CA ALA A 66 9.85 6.99 -10.29
C ALA A 66 9.09 5.66 -10.04
N PHE A 67 7.83 5.58 -10.47
CA PHE A 67 7.03 4.36 -10.37
C PHE A 67 7.56 3.25 -11.27
N ILE A 68 7.95 3.58 -12.52
CA ILE A 68 8.52 2.60 -13.46
C ILE A 68 9.84 2.05 -12.92
N ARG A 69 10.72 2.90 -12.39
CA ARG A 69 11.99 2.47 -11.79
C ARG A 69 11.76 1.59 -10.56
N ARG A 70 10.85 1.98 -9.67
CA ARG A 70 10.51 1.17 -8.49
C ARG A 70 9.93 -0.18 -8.89
N PHE A 71 9.08 -0.22 -9.90
CA PHE A 71 8.54 -1.49 -10.41
C PHE A 71 9.63 -2.44 -10.92
N LEU A 72 10.62 -1.90 -11.68
CA LEU A 72 11.77 -2.69 -12.13
C LEU A 72 12.65 -3.16 -10.97
N GLU A 73 12.85 -2.34 -9.94
CA GLU A 73 13.57 -2.71 -8.73
C GLU A 73 12.89 -3.87 -8.00
N ILE A 74 11.56 -3.79 -7.82
CA ILE A 74 10.77 -4.86 -7.20
C ILE A 74 10.88 -6.16 -8.00
N ALA A 75 10.85 -6.09 -9.32
CA ALA A 75 11.01 -7.27 -10.16
C ALA A 75 12.40 -7.90 -9.97
N HIS A 76 13.45 -7.09 -9.86
CA HIS A 76 14.80 -7.57 -9.61
C HIS A 76 14.96 -8.19 -8.21
N LEU A 77 14.37 -7.56 -7.18
CA LEU A 77 14.35 -8.11 -5.82
C LEU A 77 13.58 -9.44 -5.75
N ALA A 78 12.43 -9.53 -6.41
CA ALA A 78 11.64 -10.77 -6.46
C ALA A 78 12.40 -11.91 -7.14
N GLU A 79 13.21 -11.60 -8.16
CA GLU A 79 14.08 -12.55 -8.83
C GLU A 79 15.17 -13.10 -7.89
N ASN A 80 15.82 -12.23 -7.12
CA ASN A 80 16.80 -12.62 -6.11
C ASN A 80 16.19 -13.47 -4.99
N ASP A 81 14.91 -13.29 -4.68
CA ASP A 81 14.13 -14.11 -3.75
C ASP A 81 13.65 -15.45 -4.33
N GLY A 82 14.16 -15.85 -5.52
CA GLY A 82 13.86 -17.13 -6.17
C GLY A 82 12.62 -17.11 -7.08
N ARG A 83 12.00 -15.96 -7.34
CA ARG A 83 10.87 -15.82 -8.28
C ARG A 83 11.38 -15.53 -9.70
N ALA A 84 12.15 -16.46 -10.23
CA ALA A 84 12.86 -16.31 -11.50
C ALA A 84 11.96 -16.45 -12.75
N SER A 85 10.68 -16.82 -12.62
CA SER A 85 9.75 -16.91 -13.73
C SER A 85 8.75 -15.77 -13.74
N ILE A 86 8.28 -15.36 -14.92
CA ILE A 86 7.27 -14.32 -15.06
C ILE A 86 5.95 -14.69 -14.35
N SER A 87 5.58 -15.98 -14.33
CA SER A 87 4.39 -16.45 -13.62
C SER A 87 4.53 -16.28 -12.11
N ALA A 88 5.67 -16.68 -11.53
CA ALA A 88 5.93 -16.50 -10.10
C ALA A 88 6.01 -15.01 -9.70
N PHE A 89 6.54 -14.17 -10.58
CA PHE A 89 6.53 -12.73 -10.37
C PHE A 89 5.10 -12.16 -10.41
N LEU A 90 4.27 -12.58 -11.34
CA LEU A 90 2.88 -12.12 -11.45
C LEU A 90 2.03 -12.55 -10.25
N GLU A 91 2.22 -13.77 -9.73
CA GLU A 91 1.58 -14.23 -8.49
C GLU A 91 2.00 -13.34 -7.31
N PHE A 92 3.29 -13.11 -7.15
CA PHE A 92 3.82 -12.20 -6.12
C PHE A 92 3.24 -10.78 -6.24
N TRP A 93 3.19 -10.23 -7.46
CA TRP A 93 2.67 -8.89 -7.71
C TRP A 93 1.18 -8.78 -7.40
N ASN A 94 0.38 -9.79 -7.73
CA ASN A 94 -1.05 -9.82 -7.40
C ASN A 94 -1.31 -9.89 -5.89
N ASP A 95 -0.41 -10.53 -5.14
CA ASP A 95 -0.52 -10.67 -3.69
C ASP A 95 -0.02 -9.42 -2.93
N LYS A 96 1.11 -8.86 -3.35
CA LYS A 96 1.83 -7.82 -2.60
C LYS A 96 1.96 -6.47 -3.30
N GLY A 97 1.70 -6.41 -4.60
CA GLY A 97 1.95 -5.21 -5.41
C GLY A 97 1.16 -3.98 -4.98
N GLU A 98 -0.05 -4.14 -4.45
CA GLU A 98 -0.86 -3.03 -3.93
C GLU A 98 -0.24 -2.35 -2.70
N GLY A 99 0.58 -3.06 -1.93
CA GLY A 99 1.28 -2.53 -0.76
C GLY A 99 2.58 -1.80 -1.08
N GLU A 100 3.07 -1.89 -2.32
CA GLU A 100 4.33 -1.30 -2.71
C GLU A 100 4.21 0.22 -2.89
N THR A 101 5.21 0.92 -2.38
CA THR A 101 5.28 2.38 -2.43
C THR A 101 6.58 2.85 -3.09
N VAL A 102 6.52 4.00 -3.72
CA VAL A 102 7.71 4.68 -4.24
C VAL A 102 8.29 5.54 -3.12
N PRO A 103 9.52 5.28 -2.68
CA PRO A 103 10.17 6.15 -1.71
C PRO A 103 10.29 7.57 -2.26
N GLN A 104 9.77 8.54 -1.53
CA GLN A 104 9.94 9.94 -1.92
C GLN A 104 11.32 10.44 -1.47
N PRO A 105 12.01 11.24 -2.30
CA PRO A 105 13.25 11.88 -1.89
C PRO A 105 13.01 12.72 -0.63
N GLU A 106 13.95 12.67 0.31
CA GLU A 106 13.84 13.41 1.56
C GLU A 106 13.71 14.93 1.38
N ASN A 107 14.22 15.45 0.26
CA ASN A 107 14.21 16.87 -0.09
C ASN A 107 13.12 17.27 -1.10
N ALA A 108 12.12 16.42 -1.36
CA ALA A 108 10.96 16.85 -2.13
C ALA A 108 10.25 17.96 -1.33
N GLY A 109 10.04 19.13 -1.92
CA GLY A 109 9.28 20.24 -1.32
C GLY A 109 7.80 19.88 -1.11
N ALA A 110 7.54 18.76 -0.44
CA ALA A 110 6.24 18.16 -0.23
C ALA A 110 5.89 18.10 1.27
N VAL A 111 4.61 18.27 1.59
CA VAL A 111 4.09 18.07 2.93
C VAL A 111 4.09 16.56 3.24
N ARG A 112 4.77 16.15 4.30
CA ARG A 112 4.77 14.76 4.77
C ARG A 112 3.63 14.54 5.74
N VAL A 113 2.74 13.59 5.44
CA VAL A 113 1.68 13.16 6.35
C VAL A 113 2.07 11.80 6.92
N MET A 114 2.16 11.72 8.25
CA MET A 114 2.56 10.50 8.94
C MET A 114 1.91 10.40 10.33
N THR A 115 1.94 9.23 10.93
CA THR A 115 1.50 9.06 12.31
C THR A 115 2.54 9.63 13.29
N ILE A 116 2.09 10.05 14.48
CA ILE A 116 2.98 10.53 15.55
C ILE A 116 4.07 9.51 15.88
N HIS A 117 3.74 8.22 15.91
CA HIS A 117 4.71 7.15 16.16
C HIS A 117 5.80 7.06 15.07
N LYS A 118 5.45 7.29 13.81
CA LYS A 118 6.43 7.32 12.71
C LYS A 118 7.29 8.59 12.72
N ALA A 119 6.79 9.66 13.31
CA ALA A 119 7.53 10.92 13.44
C ALA A 119 8.53 10.91 14.60
N LYS A 120 8.43 9.95 15.52
CA LYS A 120 9.30 9.87 16.70
C LYS A 120 10.78 9.82 16.30
N GLY A 121 11.56 10.79 16.84
CA GLY A 121 13.00 10.90 16.55
C GLY A 121 13.35 11.57 15.22
N LEU A 122 12.34 12.05 14.45
CA LEU A 122 12.56 12.85 13.26
C LEU A 122 12.41 14.34 13.58
N GLN A 123 13.18 15.18 12.88
CA GLN A 123 13.11 16.64 13.02
C GLN A 123 12.56 17.26 11.75
N PHE A 124 11.64 18.20 11.89
CA PHE A 124 11.02 18.91 10.79
C PHE A 124 11.04 20.43 11.04
N PRO A 125 11.26 21.25 10.01
CA PRO A 125 11.24 22.72 10.13
C PRO A 125 9.88 23.27 10.62
N ALA A 126 8.79 22.58 10.31
CA ALA A 126 7.45 22.91 10.74
C ALA A 126 6.64 21.62 10.93
N VAL A 127 5.89 21.54 12.02
CA VAL A 127 5.03 20.42 12.35
C VAL A 127 3.61 20.94 12.54
N VAL A 128 2.64 20.33 11.89
CA VAL A 128 1.22 20.62 12.07
C VAL A 128 0.56 19.35 12.57
N VAL A 129 -0.01 19.39 13.77
CA VAL A 129 -0.78 18.29 14.35
C VAL A 129 -2.27 18.71 14.32
N PRO A 130 -3.03 18.27 13.29
CA PRO A 130 -4.44 18.58 13.21
C PRO A 130 -5.24 17.71 14.19
N TYR A 131 -6.43 18.20 14.56
CA TYR A 131 -7.43 17.43 15.32
C TYR A 131 -6.97 16.95 16.71
N HIS A 132 -6.62 17.88 17.60
CA HIS A 132 -6.29 17.58 19.01
C HIS A 132 -7.49 17.10 19.85
N HIS A 133 -8.57 16.67 19.22
CA HIS A 133 -9.73 16.14 19.92
C HIS A 133 -9.48 14.68 20.31
N PHE A 134 -8.98 14.51 21.50
CA PHE A 134 -8.93 13.19 22.12
C PHE A 134 -10.31 12.86 22.70
N HIS A 135 -11.01 11.93 22.06
CA HIS A 135 -12.25 11.41 22.62
C HIS A 135 -11.90 10.56 23.82
N THR A 136 -12.13 11.14 25.00
CA THR A 136 -11.96 10.43 26.26
C THR A 136 -13.19 9.59 26.64
N ASP A 137 -14.28 9.71 25.89
CA ASP A 137 -15.50 8.95 26.13
C ASP A 137 -15.61 7.82 25.10
N ASN A 138 -15.10 6.65 25.47
CA ASN A 138 -15.39 5.44 24.72
C ASN A 138 -16.89 5.16 24.86
N LYS A 139 -17.64 5.31 23.78
CA LYS A 139 -19.08 5.00 23.72
C LYS A 139 -19.37 3.53 24.04
N THR A 140 -18.38 2.67 23.94
CA THR A 140 -18.48 1.26 24.31
C THR A 140 -17.60 1.02 25.54
N PRO A 141 -18.18 0.78 26.70
CA PRO A 141 -17.40 0.49 27.91
C PRO A 141 -16.59 -0.78 27.73
N ALA A 142 -15.32 -0.75 28.11
CA ALA A 142 -14.49 -1.96 28.16
C ALA A 142 -15.09 -2.96 29.15
N LEU A 143 -15.03 -4.24 28.84
CA LEU A 143 -15.40 -5.28 29.79
C LEU A 143 -14.23 -5.54 30.74
N VAL A 144 -14.52 -5.55 32.03
CA VAL A 144 -13.55 -5.78 33.10
C VAL A 144 -14.03 -6.88 34.02
N THR A 145 -13.09 -7.60 34.62
CA THR A 145 -13.41 -8.57 35.65
C THR A 145 -13.58 -7.88 37.00
N ALA A 146 -14.70 -8.10 37.65
CA ALA A 146 -14.96 -7.65 39.04
C ALA A 146 -15.29 -8.85 39.91
N ASP A 147 -14.82 -8.80 41.17
CA ASP A 147 -15.09 -9.84 42.16
C ASP A 147 -16.39 -9.49 42.93
N PHE A 148 -17.32 -10.40 42.90
CA PHE A 148 -18.62 -10.33 43.62
C PHE A 148 -18.68 -11.50 44.64
N PRO A 149 -19.60 -11.44 45.59
CA PRO A 149 -19.77 -12.55 46.56
C PRO A 149 -20.06 -13.90 45.86
N GLU A 150 -20.73 -13.84 44.70
CA GLU A 150 -21.12 -14.99 43.88
C GLU A 150 -19.98 -15.49 42.95
N GLY A 151 -18.86 -14.75 42.86
CA GLY A 151 -17.73 -15.07 42.02
C GLY A 151 -17.25 -13.91 41.13
N ARG A 152 -16.29 -14.22 40.29
CA ARG A 152 -15.71 -13.23 39.35
C ARG A 152 -16.56 -13.11 38.08
N LEU A 153 -17.06 -11.93 37.81
CA LEU A 153 -17.92 -11.62 36.66
C LEU A 153 -17.24 -10.61 35.71
N LEU A 154 -17.59 -10.71 34.43
CA LEU A 154 -17.27 -9.70 33.42
C LEU A 154 -18.36 -8.64 33.42
N VAL A 155 -17.99 -7.39 33.76
CA VAL A 155 -18.92 -6.26 33.83
C VAL A 155 -18.43 -5.10 32.98
N PRO A 156 -19.34 -4.26 32.45
CA PRO A 156 -18.93 -3.04 31.77
C PRO A 156 -18.18 -2.10 32.73
N ASP A 157 -17.11 -1.50 32.25
CA ASP A 157 -16.33 -0.51 33.00
C ASP A 157 -17.11 0.81 33.07
N GLN A 158 -17.76 1.05 34.21
CA GLN A 158 -18.61 2.23 34.47
C GLN A 158 -18.21 2.95 35.76
N PRO A 159 -18.43 4.28 35.84
CA PRO A 159 -18.30 4.99 37.10
C PRO A 159 -19.19 4.36 38.17
N GLY A 160 -18.60 4.00 39.28
CA GLY A 160 -19.33 3.44 40.43
C GLY A 160 -19.28 1.91 40.58
N LEU A 161 -18.82 1.14 39.58
CA LEU A 161 -18.67 -0.33 39.66
C LEU A 161 -17.28 -0.81 40.09
N GLY A 162 -16.30 0.09 40.25
CA GLY A 162 -14.97 -0.31 40.71
C GLY A 162 -13.97 0.83 40.81
N LEU A 163 -12.99 0.63 41.68
CA LEU A 163 -11.87 1.56 41.92
C LEU A 163 -10.96 1.73 40.68
N ASP A 164 -11.07 0.86 39.69
CA ASP A 164 -10.15 0.83 38.54
C ASP A 164 -10.58 1.78 37.41
N TYR A 165 -11.83 2.23 37.36
CA TYR A 165 -12.30 3.16 36.34
C TYR A 165 -11.49 4.47 36.34
N ALA A 166 -11.38 5.11 37.49
CA ALA A 166 -10.64 6.38 37.61
C ALA A 166 -9.15 6.22 37.26
N ARG A 167 -8.53 5.09 37.68
CA ARG A 167 -7.13 4.79 37.36
C ARG A 167 -6.92 4.52 35.88
N ARG A 168 -7.82 3.78 35.24
CA ARG A 168 -7.75 3.57 33.78
C ARG A 168 -7.94 4.88 33.02
N ARG A 169 -8.89 5.69 33.44
CA ARG A 169 -9.13 7.00 32.83
C ARG A 169 -7.91 7.92 32.95
N ALA A 170 -7.28 7.95 34.11
CA ALA A 170 -6.04 8.70 34.30
C ALA A 170 -4.91 8.17 33.43
N ARG A 171 -4.81 6.84 33.22
CA ARG A 171 -3.81 6.22 32.35
C ARG A 171 -4.05 6.57 30.88
N GLU A 172 -5.28 6.47 30.41
CA GLU A 172 -5.66 6.87 29.04
C GLU A 172 -5.32 8.34 28.76
N LEU A 173 -5.64 9.24 29.70
CA LEU A 173 -5.26 10.65 29.59
C LEU A 173 -3.75 10.86 29.57
N ALA A 174 -3.00 10.12 30.40
CA ALA A 174 -1.54 10.17 30.41
C ALA A 174 -0.96 9.68 29.09
N GLU A 175 -1.49 8.61 28.51
CA GLU A 175 -1.05 8.09 27.19
C GLU A 175 -1.29 9.14 26.08
N GLN A 176 -2.44 9.82 26.10
CA GLN A 176 -2.75 10.88 25.15
C GLN A 176 -1.81 12.09 25.30
N LEU A 177 -1.51 12.48 26.52
CA LEU A 177 -0.53 13.54 26.81
C LEU A 177 0.89 13.13 26.36
N HIS A 178 1.28 11.88 26.56
CA HIS A 178 2.56 11.37 26.05
C HIS A 178 2.62 11.39 24.51
N LEU A 179 1.54 11.07 23.82
CA LEU A 179 1.47 11.18 22.36
C LEU A 179 1.65 12.62 21.88
N LEU A 180 1.00 13.60 22.55
CA LEU A 180 1.20 15.02 22.25
C LEU A 180 2.64 15.47 22.53
N TYR A 181 3.21 15.04 23.65
CA TYR A 181 4.60 15.34 23.97
C TYR A 181 5.55 14.81 22.87
N VAL A 182 5.36 13.58 22.43
CA VAL A 182 6.16 12.99 21.33
C VAL A 182 5.95 13.73 20.00
N ALA A 183 4.77 14.29 19.76
CA ALA A 183 4.51 15.05 18.53
C ALA A 183 5.18 16.43 18.55
N TRP A 184 5.49 16.99 19.73
CA TRP A 184 6.04 18.35 19.89
C TRP A 184 7.54 18.36 20.22
N THR A 185 8.14 17.22 20.50
CA THR A 185 9.58 17.06 20.75
C THR A 185 10.29 16.37 19.59
#